data_8ebc8a64b834705711246edb0d7d7d60
#
_entry.id   8ebc8a64b834705711246edb0d7d7d60
#
_cell.length_a   1.000
_cell.length_b   1.000
_cell.length_c   1.000
_cell.angle_alpha   90.00
_cell.angle_beta   90.00
_cell.angle_gamma   90.00
#
_symmetry.space_group_name_H-M   'P 1'
#
loop_
_entity.id
_entity.type
_entity.pdbx_description
1 polymer ?
#
loop_
_entity_poly.entity_id
_entity_poly.type
_entity_poly.pdbx_seq_one_letter_code
_entity_poly.pdbx_strand_id
1 'polypeptide(L)'
;MKYFFASDIHGSSFYTKKYKESNASKLVLLGDLLYHGPRNDLPKDYCPKEVFAMLNECKDDIIAVRGNCDSEVDQMVLDFPMQSDYCIGVFNDIYFFITHGHIYGEDHLPQLAKGSAFIYGHVHLPIAKKSGDIYILNPGSASLPKEQNPNSYAILDDDIFTIYDFDGNVLKEIKLEKNI
;
A
#
# COMPACT_ATOMS: atom_id res chain seq x y z
N MET A 1 -13.18 -11.80 0.80
CA MET A 1 -11.72 -12.08 0.62
C MET A 1 -10.96 -11.04 1.42
N LYS A 2 -9.79 -11.39 1.97
CA LYS A 2 -8.97 -10.47 2.77
C LYS A 2 -7.80 -9.95 1.94
N TYR A 3 -7.60 -8.62 1.90
CA TYR A 3 -6.52 -7.94 1.19
C TYR A 3 -5.62 -7.21 2.18
N PHE A 4 -4.30 -7.37 2.01
CA PHE A 4 -3.29 -6.64 2.78
C PHE A 4 -2.73 -5.51 1.92
N PHE A 5 -2.67 -4.30 2.46
CA PHE A 5 -2.12 -3.13 1.79
C PHE A 5 -0.85 -2.66 2.50
N ALA A 6 0.21 -2.48 1.73
CA ALA A 6 1.44 -1.88 2.22
C ALA A 6 1.96 -0.83 1.23
N SER A 7 2.62 0.18 1.75
CA SER A 7 3.26 1.25 0.99
C SER A 7 4.58 1.62 1.63
N ASP A 8 5.48 2.18 0.82
CA ASP A 8 6.68 2.84 1.32
C ASP A 8 7.50 1.90 2.23
N ILE A 9 7.79 0.69 1.68
CA ILE A 9 8.60 -0.37 2.31
C ILE A 9 10.07 0.04 2.33
N HIS A 10 10.54 0.73 1.26
CA HIS A 10 11.87 1.28 1.15
C HIS A 10 13.00 0.29 1.50
N GLY A 11 12.85 -0.97 1.09
CA GLY A 11 13.88 -2.00 1.28
C GLY A 11 13.99 -2.58 2.69
N SER A 12 13.03 -2.31 3.59
CA SER A 12 13.02 -2.91 4.92
C SER A 12 12.50 -4.35 4.91
N SER A 13 13.38 -5.30 5.17
CA SER A 13 12.99 -6.71 5.28
C SER A 13 12.21 -7.00 6.55
N PHE A 14 12.39 -6.20 7.61
CA PHE A 14 11.67 -6.36 8.87
C PHE A 14 10.15 -6.25 8.69
N TYR A 15 9.69 -5.19 8.00
CA TYR A 15 8.27 -4.94 7.84
C TYR A 15 7.62 -5.80 6.74
N THR A 16 8.39 -6.22 5.74
CA THR A 16 7.90 -7.07 4.64
C THR A 16 7.38 -8.43 5.11
N LYS A 17 7.89 -8.95 6.23
CA LYS A 17 7.48 -10.24 6.79
C LYS A 17 6.01 -10.27 7.26
N LYS A 18 5.43 -9.11 7.58
CA LYS A 18 4.08 -9.02 8.20
C LYS A 18 2.96 -9.57 7.31
N TYR A 19 3.08 -9.45 5.99
CA TYR A 19 2.08 -10.00 5.08
C TYR A 19 1.83 -11.49 5.30
N LYS A 20 2.90 -12.28 5.43
CA LYS A 20 2.79 -13.74 5.62
C LYS A 20 2.06 -14.13 6.91
N GLU A 21 2.08 -13.25 7.92
CA GLU A 21 1.41 -13.46 9.21
C GLU A 21 -0.07 -13.06 9.19
N SER A 22 -0.50 -12.29 8.20
CA SER A 22 -1.82 -11.66 8.17
C SER A 22 -2.96 -12.58 7.74
N ASN A 23 -2.67 -13.74 7.14
CA ASN A 23 -3.64 -14.63 6.47
C ASN A 23 -4.46 -13.93 5.37
N ALA A 24 -3.93 -12.86 4.79
CA ALA A 24 -4.55 -12.19 3.65
C ALA A 24 -4.37 -13.03 2.37
N SER A 25 -5.37 -13.00 1.50
CA SER A 25 -5.36 -13.75 0.23
C SER A 25 -4.61 -13.01 -0.87
N LYS A 26 -4.49 -11.69 -0.77
CA LYS A 26 -3.81 -10.82 -1.74
C LYS A 26 -3.03 -9.72 -1.02
N LEU A 27 -1.88 -9.37 -1.62
CA LEU A 27 -1.01 -8.26 -1.21
C LEU A 27 -1.10 -7.14 -2.24
N VAL A 28 -1.52 -5.97 -1.81
CA VAL A 28 -1.59 -4.75 -2.63
C VAL A 28 -0.46 -3.83 -2.21
N LEU A 29 0.50 -3.61 -3.12
CA LEU A 29 1.68 -2.79 -2.91
C LEU A 29 1.51 -1.44 -3.60
N LEU A 30 1.60 -0.37 -2.83
CA LEU A 30 1.36 0.99 -3.31
C LEU A 30 2.64 1.72 -3.73
N GLY A 31 3.73 0.98 -4.01
CA GLY A 31 4.99 1.54 -4.50
C GLY A 31 6.03 1.83 -3.42
N ASP A 32 7.20 2.31 -3.87
CA ASP A 32 8.41 2.57 -3.08
C ASP A 32 8.89 1.32 -2.33
N LEU A 33 9.21 0.26 -3.13
CA LEU A 33 9.43 -1.07 -2.58
C LEU A 33 10.86 -1.30 -2.11
N LEU A 34 11.89 -1.00 -2.93
CA LEU A 34 13.27 -1.45 -2.68
C LEU A 34 14.22 -0.33 -2.28
N TYR A 35 14.13 0.85 -2.89
CA TYR A 35 15.05 1.95 -2.64
C TYR A 35 14.55 2.87 -1.53
N HIS A 36 15.45 3.20 -0.58
CA HIS A 36 15.10 4.02 0.58
C HIS A 36 14.85 5.51 0.24
N GLY A 37 15.24 5.96 -0.97
CA GLY A 37 15.18 7.36 -1.38
C GLY A 37 16.37 8.18 -0.86
N PRO A 38 16.85 9.19 -1.63
CA PRO A 38 18.12 9.88 -1.35
C PRO A 38 18.06 10.81 -0.14
N ARG A 39 16.87 11.12 0.36
CA ARG A 39 16.63 12.06 1.47
C ARG A 39 16.30 11.38 2.80
N ASN A 40 16.15 10.07 2.81
CA ASN A 40 15.78 9.32 3.99
C ASN A 40 16.99 8.59 4.58
N ASP A 41 17.00 8.43 5.90
CA ASP A 41 17.88 7.47 6.54
C ASP A 41 17.47 6.04 6.15
N LEU A 42 18.41 5.09 6.32
CA LEU A 42 18.10 3.68 6.07
C LEU A 42 17.06 3.19 7.08
N PRO A 43 15.97 2.58 6.62
CA PRO A 43 14.99 2.00 7.52
C PRO A 43 15.57 0.77 8.26
N LYS A 44 14.83 0.33 9.28
CA LYS A 44 15.20 -0.85 10.06
C LYS A 44 15.39 -2.06 9.14
N ASP A 45 16.49 -2.79 9.33
CA ASP A 45 16.84 -3.97 8.55
C ASP A 45 16.75 -3.73 7.02
N TYR A 46 17.37 -2.63 6.57
CA TYR A 46 17.43 -2.31 5.15
C TYR A 46 18.20 -3.40 4.39
N CYS A 47 17.47 -4.22 3.66
CA CYS A 47 18.02 -5.31 2.84
C CYS A 47 17.12 -5.57 1.62
N PRO A 48 17.23 -4.77 0.54
CA PRO A 48 16.40 -4.94 -0.66
C PRO A 48 16.41 -6.35 -1.24
N LYS A 49 17.54 -7.06 -1.11
CA LYS A 49 17.67 -8.45 -1.58
C LYS A 49 16.73 -9.41 -0.83
N GLU A 50 16.58 -9.23 0.48
CA GLU A 50 15.61 -10.03 1.25
C GLU A 50 14.17 -9.61 0.91
N VAL A 51 13.91 -8.32 0.68
CA VAL A 51 12.58 -7.82 0.32
C VAL A 51 12.12 -8.44 -0.99
N PHE A 52 12.90 -8.34 -2.08
CA PHE A 52 12.45 -8.92 -3.35
C PHE A 52 12.38 -10.45 -3.31
N ALA A 53 13.24 -11.13 -2.56
CA ALA A 53 13.13 -12.58 -2.39
C ALA A 53 11.80 -12.97 -1.71
N MET A 54 11.42 -12.27 -0.63
CA MET A 54 10.14 -12.52 0.06
C MET A 54 8.92 -12.18 -0.79
N LEU A 55 8.97 -11.10 -1.57
CA LEU A 55 7.88 -10.70 -2.45
C LEU A 55 7.72 -11.70 -3.62
N ASN A 56 8.81 -12.15 -4.21
CA ASN A 56 8.78 -13.13 -5.30
C ASN A 56 8.22 -14.50 -4.86
N GLU A 57 8.37 -14.88 -3.58
CA GLU A 57 7.73 -16.08 -3.05
C GLU A 57 6.19 -16.04 -3.08
N CYS A 58 5.59 -14.83 -3.09
CA CYS A 58 4.15 -14.64 -3.13
C CYS A 58 3.68 -13.85 -4.37
N LYS A 59 4.46 -13.84 -5.44
CA LYS A 59 4.23 -13.05 -6.66
C LYS A 59 2.85 -13.21 -7.29
N ASP A 60 2.27 -14.40 -7.22
CA ASP A 60 0.94 -14.71 -7.81
C ASP A 60 -0.21 -14.05 -7.02
N ASP A 61 0.08 -13.56 -5.82
CA ASP A 61 -0.90 -12.89 -4.96
C ASP A 61 -0.70 -11.38 -4.89
N ILE A 62 0.27 -10.82 -5.65
CA ILE A 62 0.62 -9.41 -5.61
C ILE A 62 -0.12 -8.62 -6.69
N ILE A 63 -0.65 -7.47 -6.26
CA ILE A 63 -1.09 -6.36 -7.11
C ILE A 63 -0.21 -5.17 -6.73
N ALA A 64 0.51 -4.57 -7.69
CA ALA A 64 1.45 -3.51 -7.41
C ALA A 64 1.33 -2.33 -8.36
N VAL A 65 1.63 -1.14 -7.86
CA VAL A 65 1.82 0.09 -8.64
C VAL A 65 3.20 0.67 -8.35
N ARG A 66 3.70 1.50 -9.27
CA ARG A 66 5.01 2.12 -9.18
C ARG A 66 4.99 3.33 -8.24
N GLY A 67 5.97 3.40 -7.35
CA GLY A 67 6.29 4.60 -6.58
C GLY A 67 7.32 5.50 -7.29
N ASN A 68 7.60 6.66 -6.69
CA ASN A 68 8.58 7.60 -7.23
C ASN A 68 10.04 7.17 -7.00
N CYS A 69 10.28 6.28 -6.05
CA CYS A 69 11.60 5.69 -5.82
C CYS A 69 11.80 4.37 -6.59
N ASP A 70 10.75 3.81 -7.18
CA ASP A 70 10.83 2.58 -7.95
C ASP A 70 11.35 2.85 -9.37
N SER A 71 12.18 1.96 -9.86
CA SER A 71 12.85 2.07 -11.14
C SER A 71 12.62 0.86 -12.04
N GLU A 72 13.00 0.98 -13.31
CA GLU A 72 12.99 -0.14 -14.25
C GLU A 72 13.93 -1.28 -13.81
N VAL A 73 14.98 -0.94 -13.06
CA VAL A 73 15.91 -1.94 -12.51
C VAL A 73 15.24 -2.80 -11.44
N ASP A 74 14.32 -2.21 -10.67
CA ASP A 74 13.57 -2.99 -9.66
C ASP A 74 12.69 -4.05 -10.32
N GLN A 75 12.08 -3.73 -11.48
CA GLN A 75 11.33 -4.72 -12.26
C GLN A 75 12.18 -5.89 -12.74
N MET A 76 13.51 -5.72 -12.89
CA MET A 76 14.39 -6.82 -13.31
C MET A 76 14.58 -7.89 -12.23
N VAL A 77 14.29 -7.58 -10.98
CA VAL A 77 14.44 -8.48 -9.83
C VAL A 77 13.11 -8.88 -9.17
N LEU A 78 12.02 -8.20 -9.55
CA LEU A 78 10.66 -8.50 -9.08
C LEU A 78 9.90 -9.30 -10.16
N ASP A 79 9.42 -10.48 -9.80
CA ASP A 79 8.77 -11.44 -10.69
C ASP A 79 7.27 -11.14 -10.93
N PHE A 80 6.78 -9.96 -10.53
CA PHE A 80 5.41 -9.48 -10.74
C PHE A 80 5.41 -8.09 -11.37
N PRO A 81 4.38 -7.71 -12.16
CA PRO A 81 4.29 -6.39 -12.76
C PRO A 81 4.16 -5.28 -11.70
N MET A 82 5.03 -4.24 -11.78
CA MET A 82 4.99 -3.14 -10.81
C MET A 82 5.20 -1.75 -11.43
N GLN A 83 5.28 -1.63 -12.76
CA GLN A 83 5.62 -0.38 -13.46
C GLN A 83 4.42 0.51 -13.80
N SER A 84 3.20 0.15 -13.40
CA SER A 84 2.00 0.96 -13.67
C SER A 84 1.89 2.14 -12.70
N ASP A 85 1.59 3.33 -13.19
CA ASP A 85 1.35 4.52 -12.35
C ASP A 85 0.06 4.40 -11.53
N TYR A 86 -0.89 3.61 -12.00
CA TYR A 86 -2.11 3.25 -11.29
C TYR A 86 -2.65 1.91 -11.79
N CYS A 87 -3.50 1.31 -11.00
CA CYS A 87 -4.37 0.23 -11.45
C CYS A 87 -5.79 0.39 -10.87
N ILE A 88 -6.73 -0.32 -11.48
CA ILE A 88 -8.12 -0.35 -11.05
C ILE A 88 -8.43 -1.78 -10.63
N GLY A 89 -9.02 -1.93 -9.45
CA GLY A 89 -9.45 -3.22 -8.93
C GLY A 89 -10.87 -3.17 -8.38
N VAL A 90 -11.49 -4.33 -8.33
CA VAL A 90 -12.75 -4.54 -7.61
C VAL A 90 -12.47 -5.51 -6.49
N PHE A 91 -12.55 -5.05 -5.24
CA PHE A 91 -12.29 -5.85 -4.05
C PHE A 91 -13.55 -5.91 -3.20
N ASN A 92 -14.10 -7.11 -2.99
CA ASN A 92 -15.31 -7.32 -2.20
C ASN A 92 -16.51 -6.42 -2.62
N ASP A 93 -16.73 -6.30 -3.95
CA ASP A 93 -17.77 -5.45 -4.57
C ASP A 93 -17.56 -3.93 -4.37
N ILE A 94 -16.34 -3.51 -4.11
CA ILE A 94 -15.95 -2.11 -3.97
C ILE A 94 -14.91 -1.77 -5.07
N TYR A 95 -15.15 -0.67 -5.78
CA TYR A 95 -14.25 -0.17 -6.81
C TYR A 95 -13.08 0.59 -6.18
N PHE A 96 -11.85 0.18 -6.49
CA PHE A 96 -10.61 0.81 -6.04
C PHE A 96 -9.84 1.43 -7.20
N PHE A 97 -9.45 2.69 -7.05
CA PHE A 97 -8.37 3.30 -7.81
C PHE A 97 -7.10 3.28 -6.94
N ILE A 98 -6.09 2.57 -7.41
CA ILE A 98 -4.88 2.24 -6.67
C ILE A 98 -3.72 2.96 -7.33
N THR A 99 -2.97 3.77 -6.57
CA THR A 99 -1.82 4.53 -7.06
C THR A 99 -0.79 4.72 -5.95
N HIS A 100 0.41 5.19 -6.29
CA HIS A 100 1.37 5.55 -5.24
C HIS A 100 1.07 6.91 -4.59
N GLY A 101 0.66 7.91 -5.34
CA GLY A 101 0.34 9.23 -4.79
C GLY A 101 1.19 10.39 -5.33
N HIS A 102 2.27 10.10 -6.06
CA HIS A 102 3.14 11.14 -6.62
C HIS A 102 2.65 11.72 -7.96
N ILE A 103 1.74 11.01 -8.65
CA ILE A 103 1.09 11.47 -9.90
C ILE A 103 -0.36 11.83 -9.62
N TYR A 104 -1.11 10.90 -9.04
CA TYR A 104 -2.46 11.11 -8.55
C TYR A 104 -2.42 11.16 -7.03
N GLY A 105 -2.81 12.26 -6.43
CA GLY A 105 -2.84 12.48 -4.99
C GLY A 105 -4.17 13.07 -4.55
N GLU A 106 -4.33 13.34 -3.28
CA GLU A 106 -5.56 13.93 -2.74
C GLU A 106 -5.88 15.29 -3.36
N ASP A 107 -4.84 16.06 -3.72
CA ASP A 107 -4.97 17.38 -4.39
C ASP A 107 -5.20 17.25 -5.91
N HIS A 108 -5.06 16.06 -6.48
CA HIS A 108 -5.20 15.80 -7.90
C HIS A 108 -5.89 14.46 -8.15
N LEU A 109 -7.12 14.34 -7.67
CA LEU A 109 -7.93 13.11 -7.79
C LEU A 109 -8.40 12.90 -9.22
N PRO A 110 -8.39 11.67 -9.73
CA PRO A 110 -9.10 11.32 -10.96
C PRO A 110 -10.62 11.39 -10.73
N GLN A 111 -11.38 11.48 -11.82
CA GLN A 111 -12.82 11.38 -11.71
C GLN A 111 -13.23 9.94 -11.38
N LEU A 112 -13.84 9.73 -10.23
CA LEU A 112 -14.25 8.43 -9.72
C LEU A 112 -15.77 8.36 -9.52
N ALA A 113 -16.32 7.17 -9.69
CA ALA A 113 -17.72 6.92 -9.40
C ALA A 113 -17.99 7.03 -7.88
N LYS A 114 -19.24 7.36 -7.53
CA LYS A 114 -19.70 7.39 -6.15
C LYS A 114 -19.45 6.05 -5.44
N GLY A 115 -19.00 6.10 -4.21
CA GLY A 115 -18.67 4.93 -3.38
C GLY A 115 -17.29 4.32 -3.67
N SER A 116 -16.55 4.82 -4.69
CA SER A 116 -15.21 4.31 -4.98
C SER A 116 -14.22 4.64 -3.88
N ALA A 117 -13.22 3.78 -3.72
CA ALA A 117 -12.07 4.01 -2.87
C ALA A 117 -10.87 4.47 -3.71
N PHE A 118 -10.31 5.63 -3.38
CA PHE A 118 -9.01 6.09 -3.83
C PHE A 118 -7.97 5.71 -2.78
N ILE A 119 -7.05 4.81 -3.11
CA ILE A 119 -6.01 4.38 -2.19
C ILE A 119 -4.62 4.73 -2.73
N TYR A 120 -3.78 5.30 -1.87
CA TYR A 120 -2.45 5.78 -2.23
C TYR A 120 -1.45 5.68 -1.06
N GLY A 121 -0.15 5.82 -1.34
CA GLY A 121 0.96 5.84 -0.37
C GLY A 121 1.62 7.21 -0.30
N HIS A 122 2.95 7.28 -0.50
CA HIS A 122 3.79 8.46 -0.75
C HIS A 122 3.89 9.49 0.39
N VAL A 123 2.78 9.87 0.99
CA VAL A 123 2.77 10.88 2.07
C VAL A 123 3.19 10.31 3.41
N HIS A 124 3.24 8.97 3.54
CA HIS A 124 3.62 8.22 4.75
C HIS A 124 2.71 8.49 5.96
N LEU A 125 1.45 8.84 5.73
CA LEU A 125 0.46 9.15 6.77
C LEU A 125 -0.72 8.18 6.70
N PRO A 126 -1.15 7.56 7.81
CA PRO A 126 -2.32 6.70 7.81
C PRO A 126 -3.60 7.53 7.65
N ILE A 127 -4.36 7.28 6.56
CA ILE A 127 -5.59 8.01 6.23
C ILE A 127 -6.70 7.03 5.94
N ALA A 128 -7.84 7.22 6.60
CA ALA A 128 -9.10 6.51 6.32
C ALA A 128 -10.25 7.49 6.56
N LYS A 129 -10.79 8.06 5.47
CA LYS A 129 -11.89 9.05 5.54
C LYS A 129 -12.78 8.99 4.32
N LYS A 130 -14.03 9.43 4.48
CA LYS A 130 -14.92 9.75 3.37
C LYS A 130 -14.75 11.22 2.98
N SER A 131 -14.60 11.51 1.71
CA SER A 131 -14.49 12.86 1.15
C SER A 131 -15.49 13.00 0.02
N GLY A 132 -16.56 13.75 0.26
CA GLY A 132 -17.68 13.78 -0.66
C GLY A 132 -18.31 12.40 -0.87
N ASP A 133 -18.34 11.95 -2.11
CA ASP A 133 -18.92 10.66 -2.48
C ASP A 133 -17.91 9.51 -2.58
N ILE A 134 -16.62 9.74 -2.27
CA ILE A 134 -15.55 8.72 -2.36
C ILE A 134 -14.83 8.51 -1.03
N TYR A 135 -14.12 7.41 -0.92
CA TYR A 135 -13.24 7.11 0.20
C TYR A 135 -11.79 7.45 -0.16
N ILE A 136 -11.07 8.12 0.75
CA ILE A 136 -9.65 8.43 0.66
C ILE A 136 -8.92 7.57 1.67
N LEU A 137 -8.04 6.70 1.19
CA LEU A 137 -7.37 5.68 1.99
C LEU A 137 -5.85 5.75 1.80
N ASN A 138 -5.10 5.60 2.87
CA ASN A 138 -3.64 5.44 2.84
C ASN A 138 -3.23 4.55 4.00
N PRO A 139 -2.51 3.45 3.79
CA PRO A 139 -2.09 2.56 4.87
C PRO A 139 -1.01 3.17 5.78
N GLY A 140 -0.48 4.34 5.44
CA GLY A 140 0.73 4.89 6.03
C GLY A 140 1.98 4.29 5.40
N SER A 141 3.13 4.46 6.03
CA SER A 141 4.38 3.83 5.59
C SER A 141 4.73 2.62 6.43
N ALA A 142 5.10 1.54 5.76
CA ALA A 142 5.58 0.35 6.44
C ALA A 142 6.89 0.62 7.20
N SER A 143 7.80 1.46 6.66
CA SER A 143 9.16 1.59 7.19
C SER A 143 9.58 3.00 7.60
N LEU A 144 9.02 4.04 6.99
CA LEU A 144 9.44 5.44 7.17
C LEU A 144 8.23 6.36 7.49
N PRO A 145 7.49 6.13 8.59
CA PRO A 145 6.32 6.93 8.94
C PRO A 145 6.69 8.39 9.21
N LYS A 146 5.75 9.31 8.99
CA LYS A 146 5.89 10.75 9.24
C LYS A 146 4.97 11.22 10.35
N GLU A 147 5.20 12.45 10.83
CA GLU A 147 4.35 13.14 11.83
C GLU A 147 4.13 12.32 13.10
N GLN A 148 5.17 11.62 13.57
CA GLN A 148 5.14 10.78 14.78
C GLN A 148 4.13 9.60 14.71
N ASN A 149 3.63 9.27 13.51
CA ASN A 149 2.83 8.07 13.34
C ASN A 149 3.71 6.81 13.48
N PRO A 150 3.15 5.69 13.93
CA PRO A 150 3.87 4.42 13.90
C PRO A 150 3.99 3.86 12.48
N ASN A 151 4.90 2.91 12.29
CA ASN A 151 4.93 2.06 11.11
C ASN A 151 3.59 1.35 10.97
N SER A 152 3.03 1.31 9.76
CA SER A 152 1.66 0.86 9.57
C SER A 152 1.42 0.13 8.25
N TYR A 153 0.34 -0.63 8.23
CA TYR A 153 -0.21 -1.34 7.08
C TYR A 153 -1.73 -1.35 7.21
N ALA A 154 -2.46 -1.76 6.17
CA ALA A 154 -3.90 -1.89 6.28
C ALA A 154 -4.41 -3.26 5.82
N ILE A 155 -5.59 -3.62 6.29
CA ILE A 155 -6.34 -4.79 5.86
C ILE A 155 -7.74 -4.37 5.45
N LEU A 156 -8.19 -4.84 4.29
CA LEU A 156 -9.60 -4.86 3.92
C LEU A 156 -10.12 -6.27 4.19
N ASP A 157 -11.08 -6.39 5.10
CA ASP A 157 -11.80 -7.64 5.38
C ASP A 157 -13.30 -7.39 5.18
N ASP A 158 -13.91 -8.07 4.20
CA ASP A 158 -15.22 -7.76 3.64
C ASP A 158 -15.32 -6.26 3.22
N ASP A 159 -16.05 -5.45 3.93
CA ASP A 159 -16.25 -4.02 3.67
C ASP A 159 -15.56 -3.11 4.71
N ILE A 160 -14.79 -3.68 5.63
CA ILE A 160 -14.08 -2.92 6.66
C ILE A 160 -12.61 -2.74 6.26
N PHE A 161 -12.19 -1.48 6.10
CA PHE A 161 -10.78 -1.11 5.90
C PHE A 161 -10.19 -0.62 7.22
N THR A 162 -9.21 -1.37 7.74
CA THR A 162 -8.58 -1.09 9.02
C THR A 162 -7.08 -0.89 8.86
N ILE A 163 -6.55 0.19 9.40
CA ILE A 163 -5.11 0.48 9.45
C ILE A 163 -4.59 0.06 10.81
N TYR A 164 -3.53 -0.74 10.80
CA TYR A 164 -2.85 -1.27 11.99
C TYR A 164 -1.41 -0.76 12.08
N ASP A 165 -0.91 -0.61 13.30
CA ASP A 165 0.53 -0.61 13.52
C ASP A 165 1.10 -2.05 13.46
N PHE A 166 2.44 -2.17 13.52
CA PHE A 166 3.08 -3.50 13.47
C PHE A 166 3.01 -4.26 14.80
N ASP A 167 2.54 -3.62 15.88
CA ASP A 167 2.22 -4.28 17.17
C ASP A 167 0.80 -4.86 17.17
N GLY A 168 -0.02 -4.55 16.16
CA GLY A 168 -1.38 -5.04 15.98
C GLY A 168 -2.45 -4.12 16.54
N ASN A 169 -2.11 -2.91 16.96
CA ASN A 169 -3.09 -1.93 17.42
C ASN A 169 -3.79 -1.27 16.23
N VAL A 170 -5.10 -1.05 16.35
CA VAL A 170 -5.88 -0.32 15.35
C VAL A 170 -5.58 1.17 15.44
N LEU A 171 -5.14 1.77 14.34
CA LEU A 171 -4.92 3.20 14.21
C LEU A 171 -6.15 3.92 13.67
N LYS A 172 -6.76 3.36 12.63
CA LYS A 172 -7.97 3.89 11.98
C LYS A 172 -8.78 2.74 11.38
N GLU A 173 -10.09 2.95 11.32
CA GLU A 173 -11.01 2.02 10.71
C GLU A 173 -12.12 2.77 10.00
N ILE A 174 -12.56 2.27 8.85
CA ILE A 174 -13.69 2.81 8.12
C ILE A 174 -14.43 1.68 7.39
N LYS A 175 -15.76 1.75 7.44
CA LYS A 175 -16.61 0.89 6.63
C LYS A 175 -16.81 1.50 5.26
N LEU A 176 -16.56 0.73 4.20
CA LEU A 176 -16.75 1.10 2.82
C LEU A 176 -18.14 0.65 2.34
N GLU A 177 -18.73 1.39 1.42
CA GLU A 177 -19.99 1.01 0.78
C GLU A 177 -19.71 0.16 -0.45
N LYS A 178 -20.35 -1.01 -0.56
CA LYS A 178 -20.32 -1.83 -1.79
C LYS A 178 -21.03 -1.06 -2.89
N ASN A 179 -20.43 -0.97 -4.06
CA ASN A 179 -20.89 -0.10 -5.15
C ASN A 179 -20.92 -0.80 -6.52
N ILE A 180 -20.82 -2.13 -6.52
CA ILE A 180 -20.92 -3.00 -7.70
C ILE A 180 -21.92 -4.14 -7.43
#